data_dc1e63cab5b510c60913a146d0b1ca9e
#
_entry.id   dc1e63cab5b510c60913a146d0b1ca9e
#
_cell.length_a   1.000
_cell.length_b   1.000
_cell.length_c   1.000
_cell.angle_alpha   90.00
_cell.angle_beta   90.00
_cell.angle_gamma   90.00
#
_symmetry.space_group_name_H-M   'P 1'
#
loop_
_entity.id
_entity.type
_entity.pdbx_description
1 polymer ?
#
loop_
_entity_poly.entity_id
_entity_poly.type
_entity_poly.pdbx_seq_one_letter_code
_entity_poly.pdbx_strand_id
1 'polypeptide(L)'
;MNKRKNLGQHFLKSKTIAKDIVSSAKITRNDVVLEIGTGHGILIPYLCKNAKQVFSIENDQNLYISAKSNFDNYSNLVLEYGDGFNSNHNFSIFVSNLPYSKSRFAIEWLLQKMM
;
A
#
# COMPACT_ATOMS: atom_id res chain seq x y z
N MET A 1 24.51 12.71 15.84
CA MET A 1 23.07 12.70 15.57
C MET A 1 22.44 11.39 16.05
N ASN A 2 21.39 11.47 16.82
CA ASN A 2 20.75 10.27 17.40
C ASN A 2 19.86 9.60 16.36
N LYS A 3 20.24 8.40 15.90
CA LYS A 3 19.50 7.65 14.89
C LYS A 3 18.07 7.31 15.34
N ARG A 4 17.86 7.03 16.62
CA ARG A 4 16.53 6.70 17.16
C ARG A 4 15.56 7.87 17.07
N LYS A 5 16.04 9.08 17.34
CA LYS A 5 15.22 10.28 17.25
C LYS A 5 14.82 10.56 15.81
N ASN A 6 15.75 10.36 14.87
CA ASN A 6 15.45 10.53 13.45
C ASN A 6 14.43 9.51 12.94
N LEU A 7 14.56 8.24 13.35
CA LEU A 7 13.60 7.20 12.97
C LEU A 7 12.21 7.51 13.50
N GLY A 8 12.10 7.98 14.75
CA GLY A 8 10.82 8.36 15.33
C GLY A 8 10.16 9.50 14.58
N GLN A 9 10.93 10.51 14.21
CA GLN A 9 10.43 11.65 13.45
C GLN A 9 9.97 11.24 12.05
N HIS A 10 10.73 10.39 11.37
CA HIS A 10 10.36 9.86 10.07
C HIS A 10 9.07 9.03 10.13
N PHE A 11 8.92 8.23 11.17
CA PHE A 11 7.74 7.39 11.35
C PHE A 11 6.47 8.23 11.51
N LEU A 12 6.51 9.26 12.39
CA LEU A 12 5.38 10.17 12.58
C LEU A 12 5.03 10.94 11.32
N LYS A 13 6.06 11.43 10.62
CA LYS A 13 5.88 12.13 9.36
C LYS A 13 5.28 11.22 8.30
N SER A 14 5.73 9.97 8.25
CA SER A 14 5.20 8.98 7.30
C SER A 14 3.72 8.69 7.55
N LYS A 15 3.29 8.61 8.80
CA LYS A 15 1.87 8.43 9.14
C LYS A 15 1.02 9.60 8.67
N THR A 16 1.48 10.82 8.88
CA THR A 16 0.78 12.02 8.44
C THR A 16 0.65 12.04 6.92
N ILE A 17 1.75 11.74 6.22
CA ILE A 17 1.76 11.69 4.77
C ILE A 17 0.83 10.58 4.27
N ALA A 18 0.86 9.41 4.89
CA ALA A 18 -0.01 8.30 4.53
C ALA A 18 -1.48 8.68 4.63
N LYS A 19 -1.87 9.32 5.74
CA LYS A 19 -3.24 9.78 5.94
C LYS A 19 -3.65 10.78 4.86
N ASP A 20 -2.77 11.71 4.52
CA ASP A 20 -3.02 12.72 3.49
C ASP A 20 -3.17 12.10 2.11
N ILE A 21 -2.33 11.12 1.78
CA ILE A 21 -2.42 10.40 0.51
C ILE A 21 -3.77 9.71 0.38
N VAL A 22 -4.19 8.99 1.40
CA VAL A 22 -5.45 8.26 1.38
C VAL A 22 -6.63 9.23 1.32
N SER A 23 -6.58 10.33 2.06
CA SER A 23 -7.62 11.36 2.00
C SER A 23 -7.72 11.99 0.62
N SER A 24 -6.58 12.24 -0.02
CA SER A 24 -6.54 12.84 -1.37
C SER A 24 -7.09 11.91 -2.43
N ALA A 25 -6.99 10.61 -2.24
CA ALA A 25 -7.51 9.62 -3.18
C ALA A 25 -9.03 9.52 -3.16
N LYS A 26 -9.69 10.10 -2.17
CA LYS A 26 -11.15 10.12 -2.03
C LYS A 26 -11.77 8.72 -2.12
N ILE A 27 -11.18 7.78 -1.41
CA ILE A 27 -11.61 6.38 -1.41
C ILE A 27 -12.99 6.26 -0.75
N THR A 28 -13.87 5.50 -1.37
CA THR A 28 -15.23 5.24 -0.86
C THR A 28 -15.44 3.76 -0.60
N ARG A 29 -16.55 3.43 0.04
CA ARG A 29 -16.96 2.04 0.31
C ARG A 29 -17.30 1.24 -0.93
N ASN A 30 -17.33 1.86 -2.09
CA ASN A 30 -17.51 1.18 -3.37
C ASN A 30 -16.18 0.86 -4.04
N ASP A 31 -15.08 1.37 -3.52
CA ASP A 31 -13.77 1.26 -4.16
C ASP A 31 -13.06 -0.02 -3.77
N VAL A 32 -12.39 -0.61 -4.74
CA VAL A 32 -11.43 -1.70 -4.56
C VAL A 32 -10.05 -1.11 -4.80
N VAL A 33 -9.19 -1.21 -3.79
CA VAL A 33 -7.84 -0.65 -3.83
C VAL A 33 -6.83 -1.74 -4.10
N LEU A 34 -5.94 -1.49 -5.06
CA LEU A 34 -4.75 -2.30 -5.25
C LEU A 34 -3.54 -1.51 -4.79
N GLU A 35 -2.87 -2.02 -3.76
CA GLU A 35 -1.59 -1.48 -3.28
C GLU A 35 -0.46 -2.39 -3.72
N ILE A 36 0.53 -1.84 -4.41
CA ILE A 36 1.76 -2.55 -4.74
C ILE A 36 2.89 -1.99 -3.90
N GLY A 37 3.52 -2.85 -3.12
CA GLY A 37 4.54 -2.45 -2.17
C GLY A 37 3.93 -2.18 -0.79
N THR A 38 3.54 -3.23 -0.09
CA THR A 38 2.97 -3.13 1.26
C THR A 38 3.92 -2.42 2.23
N GLY A 39 5.21 -2.74 2.13
CA GLY A 39 6.21 -2.20 3.03
C GLY A 39 5.89 -2.55 4.48
N HIS A 40 6.00 -1.56 5.36
CA HIS A 40 5.66 -1.72 6.78
C HIS A 40 4.15 -1.60 7.04
N GLY A 41 3.34 -1.44 5.99
CA GLY A 41 1.89 -1.41 6.12
C GLY A 41 1.32 -0.09 6.61
N ILE A 42 2.03 1.02 6.43
CA ILE A 42 1.62 2.33 6.95
C ILE A 42 0.28 2.77 6.37
N LEU A 43 0.01 2.45 5.10
CA LEU A 43 -1.24 2.83 4.44
C LEU A 43 -2.42 1.93 4.79
N ILE A 44 -2.15 0.68 5.19
CA ILE A 44 -3.19 -0.34 5.34
C ILE A 44 -4.34 0.08 6.25
N PRO A 45 -4.13 0.61 7.46
CA PRO A 45 -5.26 1.01 8.30
C PRO A 45 -6.16 2.05 7.67
N TYR A 46 -5.57 3.01 6.96
CA TYR A 46 -6.34 4.09 6.33
C TYR A 46 -7.08 3.58 5.08
N LEU A 47 -6.45 2.71 4.30
CA LEU A 47 -7.09 2.12 3.14
C LEU A 47 -8.27 1.23 3.55
N CYS A 48 -8.08 0.36 4.52
CA CYS A 48 -9.11 -0.57 4.98
C CYS A 48 -10.28 0.13 5.64
N LYS A 49 -10.03 1.26 6.29
CA LYS A 49 -11.09 2.05 6.91
C LYS A 49 -12.08 2.60 5.88
N ASN A 50 -11.61 2.91 4.69
CA ASN A 50 -12.39 3.66 3.70
C ASN A 50 -12.85 2.84 2.50
N ALA A 51 -12.17 1.76 2.16
CA ALA A 51 -12.44 0.98 0.96
C ALA A 51 -13.38 -0.19 1.21
N LYS A 52 -13.97 -0.68 0.13
CA LYS A 52 -14.72 -1.95 0.16
C LYS A 52 -13.78 -3.13 0.33
N GLN A 53 -12.68 -3.14 -0.42
CA GLN A 53 -11.70 -4.21 -0.46
C GLN A 53 -10.32 -3.65 -0.73
N VAL A 54 -9.31 -4.17 -0.06
CA VAL A 54 -7.91 -3.80 -0.29
C VAL A 54 -7.12 -5.05 -0.63
N PHE A 55 -6.45 -5.03 -1.78
CA PHE A 55 -5.44 -6.01 -2.13
C PHE A 55 -4.08 -5.33 -1.99
N SER A 56 -3.22 -5.88 -1.14
CA SER A 56 -1.87 -5.33 -0.92
C SER A 56 -0.85 -6.42 -1.21
N ILE A 57 0.07 -6.14 -2.12
CA ILE A 57 1.01 -7.14 -2.63
C ILE A 57 2.43 -6.69 -2.32
N GLU A 58 3.20 -7.60 -1.71
CA GLU A 58 4.57 -7.35 -1.29
C GLU A 58 5.50 -8.43 -1.85
N ASN A 59 6.61 -8.01 -2.45
CA ASN A 59 7.58 -8.94 -3.03
C ASN A 59 8.74 -9.27 -2.09
N ASP A 60 8.86 -8.62 -0.95
CA ASP A 60 9.85 -8.94 0.07
C ASP A 60 9.20 -9.90 1.08
N GLN A 61 9.77 -11.10 1.21
CA GLN A 61 9.19 -12.14 2.05
C GLN A 61 9.10 -11.72 3.52
N ASN A 62 10.12 -11.05 4.04
CA ASN A 62 10.14 -10.64 5.44
C ASN A 62 9.09 -9.56 5.73
N LEU A 63 8.96 -8.59 4.83
CA LEU A 63 7.93 -7.56 4.97
C LEU A 63 6.53 -8.16 4.85
N TYR A 64 6.34 -9.12 3.93
CA TYR A 64 5.05 -9.79 3.79
C TYR A 64 4.66 -10.53 5.07
N ILE A 65 5.58 -11.31 5.65
CA ILE A 65 5.32 -12.07 6.87
C ILE A 65 4.97 -11.14 8.03
N SER A 66 5.73 -10.05 8.16
CA SER A 66 5.49 -9.05 9.21
C SER A 66 4.12 -8.40 9.05
N ALA A 67 3.77 -8.00 7.84
CA ALA A 67 2.48 -7.38 7.57
C ALA A 67 1.33 -8.34 7.83
N LYS A 68 1.46 -9.61 7.43
CA LYS A 68 0.44 -10.61 7.67
C LYS A 68 0.17 -10.80 9.15
N SER A 69 1.21 -10.79 9.98
CA SER A 69 1.07 -10.88 11.42
C SER A 69 0.42 -9.63 12.02
N ASN A 70 0.78 -8.45 11.53
CA ASN A 70 0.33 -7.19 12.11
C ASN A 70 -1.07 -6.76 11.68
N PHE A 71 -1.54 -7.23 10.52
CA PHE A 71 -2.79 -6.76 9.91
C PHE A 71 -3.79 -7.87 9.61
N ASP A 72 -3.68 -9.02 10.30
CA ASP A 72 -4.56 -10.16 10.06
C ASP A 72 -6.01 -9.93 10.49
N ASN A 73 -6.26 -8.90 11.27
CA ASN A 73 -7.59 -8.59 11.80
C ASN A 73 -8.46 -7.73 10.87
N TYR A 74 -7.96 -7.31 9.72
CA TYR A 74 -8.74 -6.52 8.77
C TYR A 74 -9.50 -7.44 7.81
N SER A 75 -10.82 -7.49 7.94
CA SER A 75 -11.67 -8.41 7.15
C SER A 75 -11.72 -8.09 5.66
N ASN A 76 -11.45 -6.82 5.30
CA ASN A 76 -11.47 -6.38 3.90
C ASN A 76 -10.07 -6.28 3.29
N LEU A 77 -9.07 -6.87 3.93
CA LEU A 77 -7.69 -6.88 3.44
C LEU A 77 -7.30 -8.26 2.95
N VAL A 78 -6.74 -8.31 1.75
CA VAL A 78 -6.05 -9.49 1.23
C VAL A 78 -4.58 -9.12 1.03
N LEU A 79 -3.70 -9.75 1.80
CA LEU A 79 -2.25 -9.59 1.66
C LEU A 79 -1.72 -10.74 0.80
N GLU A 80 -0.91 -10.41 -0.19
CA GLU A 80 -0.32 -11.40 -1.07
C GLU A 80 1.19 -11.21 -1.14
N TYR A 81 1.90 -12.33 -1.19
CA TYR A 81 3.33 -12.35 -1.45
C TYR A 81 3.56 -12.57 -2.94
N GLY A 82 4.33 -11.69 -3.56
CA GLY A 82 4.64 -11.83 -4.96
C GLY A 82 4.91 -10.50 -5.65
N ASP A 83 4.91 -10.56 -6.98
CA ASP A 83 5.06 -9.37 -7.81
C ASP A 83 3.69 -8.79 -8.13
N GLY A 84 3.40 -7.63 -7.55
CA GLY A 84 2.12 -6.97 -7.74
C GLY A 84 1.83 -6.58 -9.18
N PHE A 85 2.88 -6.40 -9.99
CA PHE A 85 2.71 -6.05 -11.40
C PHE A 85 2.23 -7.24 -12.25
N ASN A 86 2.27 -8.44 -11.69
CA ASN A 86 1.70 -9.64 -12.32
C ASN A 86 0.31 -9.97 -11.79
N SER A 87 -0.25 -9.09 -10.96
CA SER A 87 -1.58 -9.28 -10.39
C SER A 87 -2.67 -9.12 -11.43
N ASN A 88 -3.72 -9.94 -11.32
CA ASN A 88 -4.91 -9.87 -12.17
C ASN A 88 -6.14 -9.32 -11.43
N HIS A 89 -5.95 -8.75 -10.25
CA HIS A 89 -7.05 -8.17 -9.50
C HIS A 89 -7.64 -6.96 -10.22
N ASN A 90 -8.97 -6.89 -10.26
CA ASN A 90 -9.66 -5.69 -10.69
C ASN A 90 -9.65 -4.67 -9.56
N PHE A 91 -9.43 -3.42 -9.90
CA PHE A 91 -9.38 -2.35 -8.91
C PHE A 91 -9.93 -1.06 -9.51
N SER A 92 -10.42 -0.19 -8.65
CA SER A 92 -10.85 1.16 -9.02
C SER A 92 -9.82 2.21 -8.59
N ILE A 93 -8.97 1.91 -7.61
CA ILE A 93 -7.93 2.82 -7.13
C ILE A 93 -6.61 2.07 -7.01
N PHE A 94 -5.56 2.67 -7.54
CA PHE A 94 -4.21 2.14 -7.46
C PHE A 94 -3.38 3.01 -6.53
N VAL A 95 -2.68 2.37 -5.59
CA VAL A 95 -1.76 3.03 -4.66
C VAL A 95 -0.44 2.30 -4.70
N SER A 96 0.65 3.05 -4.76
CA SER A 96 1.98 2.48 -4.77
C SER A 96 2.87 3.23 -3.78
N ASN A 97 3.57 2.47 -2.96
CA ASN A 97 4.58 2.98 -2.04
C ASN A 97 5.95 2.40 -2.39
N LEU A 98 6.26 2.39 -3.68
CA LEU A 98 7.49 1.80 -4.20
C LEU A 98 8.67 2.77 -4.05
N PRO A 99 9.90 2.24 -3.99
CA PRO A 99 11.08 3.08 -4.12
C PRO A 99 11.04 3.89 -5.41
N TYR A 100 11.62 5.08 -5.38
CA TYR A 100 11.62 6.02 -6.52
C TYR A 100 12.04 5.36 -7.83
N SER A 101 13.02 4.47 -7.78
CA SER A 101 13.53 3.78 -8.97
C SER A 101 12.49 2.91 -9.67
N LYS A 102 11.42 2.52 -8.98
CA LYS A 102 10.35 1.69 -9.56
C LYS A 102 9.10 2.48 -9.91
N SER A 103 9.05 3.77 -9.61
CA SER A 103 7.86 4.58 -9.85
C SER A 103 7.51 4.67 -11.34
N ARG A 104 8.51 4.81 -12.19
CA ARG A 104 8.31 4.86 -13.64
C ARG A 104 7.70 3.56 -14.15
N PHE A 105 8.21 2.42 -13.69
CA PHE A 105 7.67 1.12 -14.08
C PHE A 105 6.20 0.99 -13.66
N ALA A 106 5.87 1.43 -12.46
CA ALA A 106 4.51 1.38 -11.95
C ALA A 106 3.56 2.23 -12.81
N ILE A 107 4.00 3.41 -13.23
CA ILE A 107 3.20 4.27 -14.10
C ILE A 107 2.96 3.61 -15.45
N GLU A 108 4.01 3.05 -16.06
CA GLU A 108 3.89 2.37 -17.34
C GLU A 108 2.95 1.17 -17.26
N TRP A 109 3.07 0.36 -16.20
CA TRP A 109 2.20 -0.78 -15.97
C TRP A 109 0.74 -0.34 -15.83
N LEU A 110 0.49 0.73 -15.06
CA LEU A 110 -0.86 1.24 -14.85
C LEU A 110 -1.48 1.73 -16.15
N LEU A 111 -0.71 2.42 -16.99
CA LEU A 111 -1.19 2.89 -18.28
C LEU A 111 -1.60 1.74 -19.19
N GLN A 112 -0.85 0.63 -19.17
CA GLN A 112 -1.22 -0.57 -19.92
C GLN A 112 -2.54 -1.16 -19.45
N LYS A 113 -2.79 -1.16 -18.12
CA LYS A 113 -4.03 -1.68 -17.55
C LYS A 113 -5.25 -0.84 -17.93
N MET A 114 -5.06 0.44 -18.19
CA MET A 114 -6.13 1.36 -18.53
C MET A 114 -6.51 1.33 -20.00
N MET A 115 -5.71 0.68 -20.83
CA MET A 115 -5.95 0.63 -22.28
C MET A 115 -6.79 -0.61 -22.67
#